data_b3924e210da7595ae86fe1dc8c115797
#
_entry.id   b3924e210da7595ae86fe1dc8c115797
#
_cell.length_a   1.000
_cell.length_b   1.000
_cell.length_c   1.000
_cell.angle_alpha   90.00
_cell.angle_beta   90.00
_cell.angle_gamma   90.00
#
_symmetry.space_group_name_H-M   'P 1'
#
loop_
_entity.id
_entity.type
_entity.pdbx_description
1 polymer ?
#
loop_
_entity_poly.entity_id
_entity_poly.type
_entity_poly.pdbx_seq_one_letter_code
_entity_poly.pdbx_strand_id
1 'polypeptide(L)'
;LNCFVEIAPSPRPVKAEEREVSPYEPAFTGFVFKIHANMDPNHRSCIAFIKICSGRFERNASYKHVRLGKSLKFSSPTAFMAQRKETVEEAFAGDIIGLPDTGNFRIGDTITAGEELHFKGLPSFSPELFKYIENQDPMKTKQLAKGIDQLMGEGVAQLFVNQFNGRKIIRS
;
A
#
# COMPACT_ATOMS: atom_id res chain seq x y z
N LEU A 1 -4.48 13.06 27.48
CA LEU A 1 -3.36 12.77 26.56
C LEU A 1 -2.13 12.21 27.28
N ASN A 2 -1.67 12.82 28.40
CA ASN A 2 -0.49 12.35 29.12
C ASN A 2 -0.61 10.89 29.59
N CYS A 3 -1.74 10.54 30.20
CA CYS A 3 -2.02 9.16 30.63
C CYS A 3 -2.01 8.17 29.44
N PHE A 4 -2.50 8.57 28.26
CA PHE A 4 -2.44 7.73 27.05
C PHE A 4 -0.99 7.48 26.62
N VAL A 5 -0.13 8.51 26.64
CA VAL A 5 1.29 8.38 26.27
C VAL A 5 2.03 7.44 27.21
N GLU A 6 1.69 7.47 28.51
CA GLU A 6 2.30 6.59 29.51
C GLU A 6 1.90 5.11 29.35
N ILE A 7 0.66 4.84 28.94
CA ILE A 7 0.12 3.46 28.84
C ILE A 7 0.18 2.88 27.44
N ALA A 8 0.34 3.71 26.39
CA ALA A 8 0.40 3.23 25.03
C ALA A 8 1.66 2.37 24.79
N PRO A 9 1.52 1.15 24.26
CA PRO A 9 2.68 0.32 24.01
C PRO A 9 3.52 0.89 22.85
N SER A 10 4.83 0.69 22.92
CA SER A 10 5.72 0.96 21.80
C SER A 10 5.37 0.09 20.58
N PRO A 11 5.74 0.52 19.37
CA PRO A 11 5.56 -0.30 18.16
C PRO A 11 6.19 -1.68 18.36
N ARG A 12 5.47 -2.71 17.87
CA ARG A 12 5.95 -4.09 17.98
C ARG A 12 6.84 -4.44 16.79
N PRO A 13 7.79 -5.37 16.96
CA PRO A 13 8.56 -5.93 15.85
C PRO A 13 7.63 -6.51 14.77
N VAL A 14 8.04 -6.38 13.51
CA VAL A 14 7.28 -6.86 12.35
C VAL A 14 8.05 -7.97 11.66
N LYS A 15 7.35 -9.07 11.34
CA LYS A 15 7.95 -10.22 10.67
C LYS A 15 8.03 -9.98 9.16
N ALA A 16 9.23 -10.03 8.62
CA ALA A 16 9.51 -10.19 7.21
C ALA A 16 9.75 -11.69 6.90
N GLU A 17 9.91 -12.03 5.62
CA GLU A 17 10.22 -13.41 5.22
C GLU A 17 11.62 -13.81 5.65
N GLU A 18 12.56 -12.86 5.56
CA GLU A 18 13.97 -13.06 5.83
C GLU A 18 14.32 -13.00 7.34
N ARG A 19 13.66 -12.09 8.06
CA ARG A 19 13.91 -11.87 9.50
C ARG A 19 12.79 -11.11 10.19
N GLU A 20 12.89 -10.97 11.49
CA GLU A 20 12.08 -10.03 12.26
C GLU A 20 12.76 -8.65 12.29
N VAL A 21 11.98 -7.61 12.05
CA VAL A 21 12.44 -6.22 12.03
C VAL A 21 12.02 -5.53 13.31
N SER A 22 13.00 -5.06 14.08
CA SER A 22 12.75 -4.30 15.30
C SER A 22 12.46 -2.83 14.98
N PRO A 23 11.49 -2.18 15.65
CA PRO A 23 11.21 -0.76 15.45
C PRO A 23 12.36 0.15 15.86
N TYR A 24 13.30 -0.35 16.65
CA TYR A 24 14.47 0.40 17.14
C TYR A 24 15.68 0.33 16.19
N GLU A 25 15.58 -0.38 15.08
CA GLU A 25 16.65 -0.42 14.08
C GLU A 25 16.80 0.94 13.40
N PRO A 26 18.05 1.42 13.15
CA PRO A 26 18.28 2.72 12.55
C PRO A 26 17.93 2.78 11.06
N ALA A 27 18.00 1.64 10.36
CA ALA A 27 17.69 1.54 8.93
C ALA A 27 16.19 1.66 8.70
N PHE A 28 15.81 2.53 7.77
CA PHE A 28 14.40 2.68 7.38
C PHE A 28 13.87 1.44 6.67
N THR A 29 12.74 0.94 7.16
CA THR A 29 11.94 -0.06 6.47
C THR A 29 10.46 0.26 6.63
N GLY A 30 9.68 -0.04 5.59
CA GLY A 30 8.23 0.12 5.62
C GLY A 30 7.56 -0.70 4.54
N PHE A 31 6.27 -0.94 4.68
CA PHE A 31 5.49 -1.65 3.67
C PHE A 31 4.16 -0.98 3.37
N VAL A 32 3.72 -1.15 2.13
CA VAL A 32 2.43 -0.65 1.63
C VAL A 32 1.33 -1.58 2.11
N PHE A 33 0.41 -1.06 2.93
CA PHE A 33 -0.72 -1.84 3.42
C PHE A 33 -2.05 -1.44 2.78
N LYS A 34 -2.12 -0.27 2.17
CA LYS A 34 -3.31 0.24 1.51
C LYS A 34 -2.94 1.15 0.34
N ILE A 35 -3.72 1.10 -0.72
CA ILE A 35 -3.65 2.06 -1.83
C ILE A 35 -5.01 2.71 -1.97
N HIS A 36 -5.03 4.02 -2.07
CA HIS A 36 -6.23 4.80 -2.34
C HIS A 36 -6.07 5.47 -3.70
N ALA A 37 -6.79 4.97 -4.68
CA ALA A 37 -6.81 5.54 -6.01
C ALA A 37 -7.95 6.56 -6.17
N ASN A 38 -7.88 7.33 -7.26
CA ASN A 38 -8.94 8.26 -7.69
C ASN A 38 -9.37 9.30 -6.65
N MET A 39 -8.44 9.89 -5.95
CA MET A 39 -8.76 11.07 -5.12
C MET A 39 -9.18 12.27 -5.97
N ASP A 40 -8.77 12.30 -7.23
CA ASP A 40 -9.22 13.25 -8.25
C ASP A 40 -9.61 12.47 -9.52
N PRO A 41 -10.88 12.56 -9.99
CA PRO A 41 -11.32 11.86 -11.21
C PRO A 41 -10.53 12.23 -12.46
N ASN A 42 -9.91 13.42 -12.49
CA ASN A 42 -9.15 13.94 -13.63
C ASN A 42 -7.67 13.51 -13.62
N HIS A 43 -7.17 13.05 -12.48
CA HIS A 43 -5.77 12.66 -12.31
C HIS A 43 -5.63 11.20 -11.93
N ARG A 44 -4.66 10.52 -12.56
CA ARG A 44 -4.30 9.13 -12.24
C ARG A 44 -3.42 9.02 -10.98
N SER A 45 -3.52 9.96 -10.07
CA SER A 45 -2.75 9.93 -8.84
C SER A 45 -3.42 9.04 -7.81
N CYS A 46 -2.68 8.12 -7.25
CA CYS A 46 -3.06 7.35 -6.08
C CYS A 46 -2.15 7.72 -4.90
N ILE A 47 -2.57 7.35 -3.72
CA ILE A 47 -1.78 7.46 -2.51
C ILE A 47 -1.55 6.06 -1.98
N ALA A 48 -0.29 5.67 -1.88
CA ALA A 48 0.12 4.46 -1.20
C ALA A 48 0.35 4.77 0.28
N PHE A 49 -0.39 4.10 1.15
CA PHE A 49 -0.22 4.20 2.60
C PHE A 49 0.81 3.19 3.06
N ILE A 50 1.86 3.71 3.69
CA ILE A 50 2.99 2.94 4.16
C ILE A 50 3.03 2.99 5.67
N LYS A 51 3.13 1.81 6.29
CA LYS A 51 3.47 1.67 7.69
C LYS A 51 4.98 1.59 7.82
N ILE A 52 5.55 2.47 8.63
CA ILE A 52 6.98 2.45 8.96
C ILE A 52 7.22 1.37 10.03
N CYS A 53 8.12 0.44 9.72
CA CYS A 53 8.45 -0.68 10.60
C CYS A 53 9.70 -0.42 11.43
N SER A 54 10.68 0.28 10.86
CA SER A 54 11.93 0.66 11.55
C SER A 54 12.52 1.94 10.97
N GLY A 55 13.44 2.53 11.73
CA GLY A 55 14.21 3.70 11.34
C GLY A 55 13.38 4.97 11.21
N ARG A 56 13.92 5.90 10.41
CA ARG A 56 13.32 7.20 10.14
C ARG A 56 13.11 7.41 8.65
N PHE A 57 11.93 7.81 8.29
CA PHE A 57 11.63 8.33 6.95
C PHE A 57 11.99 9.82 6.90
N GLU A 58 12.65 10.24 5.84
CA GLU A 58 12.99 11.64 5.56
C GLU A 58 12.51 12.01 4.16
N ARG A 59 11.88 13.17 4.05
CA ARG A 59 11.44 13.74 2.78
C ARG A 59 12.63 13.90 1.83
N ASN A 60 12.41 13.61 0.54
CA ASN A 60 13.44 13.69 -0.52
C ASN A 60 14.65 12.76 -0.36
N ALA A 61 14.71 11.92 0.66
CA ALA A 61 15.70 10.87 0.75
C ALA A 61 15.44 9.79 -0.32
N SER A 62 16.45 8.99 -0.62
CA SER A 62 16.37 7.91 -1.60
C SER A 62 16.08 6.59 -0.92
N TYR A 63 15.01 5.92 -1.35
CA TYR A 63 14.57 4.64 -0.82
C TYR A 63 14.50 3.60 -1.92
N LYS A 64 14.90 2.37 -1.61
CA LYS A 64 14.81 1.23 -2.52
C LYS A 64 13.39 0.65 -2.49
N HIS A 65 12.75 0.61 -3.63
CA HIS A 65 11.53 -0.16 -3.83
C HIS A 65 11.94 -1.60 -4.16
N VAL A 66 11.74 -2.53 -3.24
CA VAL A 66 12.31 -3.88 -3.32
C VAL A 66 11.82 -4.62 -4.56
N ARG A 67 10.51 -4.73 -4.77
CA ARG A 67 9.94 -5.44 -5.93
C ARG A 67 10.39 -4.88 -7.29
N LEU A 68 10.53 -3.56 -7.41
CA LEU A 68 10.94 -2.94 -8.67
C LEU A 68 12.46 -2.84 -8.83
N GLY A 69 13.23 -3.06 -7.77
CA GLY A 69 14.68 -2.87 -7.77
C GLY A 69 15.14 -1.44 -8.04
N LYS A 70 14.26 -0.45 -7.85
CA LYS A 70 14.51 0.96 -8.17
C LYS A 70 14.57 1.82 -6.92
N SER A 71 15.38 2.86 -6.98
CA SER A 71 15.39 3.90 -5.95
C SER A 71 14.35 4.97 -6.29
N LEU A 72 13.55 5.32 -5.30
CA LEU A 72 12.50 6.34 -5.37
C LEU A 72 12.78 7.45 -4.38
N LYS A 73 12.37 8.68 -4.74
CA LYS A 73 12.39 9.84 -3.86
C LYS A 73 10.98 10.41 -3.76
N PHE A 74 10.59 10.83 -2.56
CA PHE A 74 9.26 11.34 -2.30
C PHE A 74 9.33 12.80 -1.87
N SER A 75 8.83 13.69 -2.73
CA SER A 75 8.84 15.14 -2.50
C SER A 75 7.66 15.63 -1.68
N SER A 76 6.57 14.90 -1.66
CA SER A 76 5.32 15.32 -1.01
C SER A 76 4.67 14.18 -0.20
N PRO A 77 5.41 13.58 0.77
CA PRO A 77 4.81 12.61 1.67
C PRO A 77 3.76 13.32 2.54
N THR A 78 2.65 12.67 2.80
CA THR A 78 1.53 13.25 3.53
C THR A 78 1.19 12.43 4.77
N ALA A 79 0.94 13.11 5.88
CA ALA A 79 0.22 12.55 7.01
C ALA A 79 -1.24 12.99 6.96
N PHE A 80 -2.11 12.14 7.46
CA PHE A 80 -3.52 12.41 7.52
C PHE A 80 -3.92 12.57 8.99
N MET A 81 -4.25 13.80 9.36
CA MET A 81 -4.89 14.11 10.64
C MET A 81 -6.36 14.47 10.35
N ALA A 82 -7.22 13.47 10.46
CA ALA A 82 -8.64 13.57 10.09
C ALA A 82 -8.81 13.99 8.61
N GLN A 83 -9.37 15.19 8.35
CA GLN A 83 -9.58 15.68 6.98
C GLN A 83 -8.41 16.54 6.45
N ARG A 84 -7.42 16.83 7.28
CA ARG A 84 -6.29 17.67 6.86
C ARG A 84 -5.14 16.79 6.35
N LYS A 85 -4.62 17.18 5.20
CA LYS A 85 -3.38 16.63 4.63
C LYS A 85 -2.24 17.56 4.99
N GLU A 86 -1.24 17.06 5.66
CA GLU A 86 -0.04 17.81 5.98
C GLU A 86 1.16 17.15 5.35
N THR A 87 2.06 17.93 4.77
CA THR A 87 3.33 17.40 4.26
C THR A 87 4.21 17.04 5.44
N VAL A 88 4.79 15.86 5.41
CA VAL A 88 5.64 15.32 6.47
C VAL A 88 7.09 15.45 6.06
N GLU A 89 7.91 16.09 6.89
CA GLU A 89 9.35 16.15 6.68
C GLU A 89 10.05 14.88 7.18
N GLU A 90 9.59 14.33 8.28
CA GLU A 90 10.11 13.09 8.86
C GLU A 90 8.99 12.27 9.53
N ALA A 91 9.18 10.97 9.58
CA ALA A 91 8.29 10.05 10.27
C ALA A 91 9.07 8.84 10.82
N PHE A 92 8.57 8.22 11.87
CA PHE A 92 9.28 7.22 12.66
C PHE A 92 8.57 5.87 12.65
N ALA A 93 9.25 4.84 13.15
CA ALA A 93 8.67 3.51 13.30
C ALA A 93 7.34 3.55 14.07
N GLY A 94 6.31 2.93 13.49
CA GLY A 94 4.93 2.96 13.98
C GLY A 94 4.04 3.95 13.26
N ASP A 95 4.60 4.99 12.64
CA ASP A 95 3.82 5.98 11.88
C ASP A 95 3.30 5.42 10.55
N ILE A 96 2.23 6.07 10.07
CA ILE A 96 1.65 5.82 8.77
C ILE A 96 1.76 7.10 7.93
N ILE A 97 2.38 6.99 6.77
CA ILE A 97 2.50 8.07 5.81
C ILE A 97 1.86 7.69 4.46
N GLY A 98 1.33 8.69 3.77
CA GLY A 98 0.84 8.55 2.40
C GLY A 98 1.88 9.03 1.41
N LEU A 99 2.28 8.19 0.48
CA LEU A 99 3.18 8.54 -0.61
C LEU A 99 2.39 8.69 -1.91
N PRO A 100 2.48 9.85 -2.59
CA PRO A 100 1.86 10.01 -3.90
C PRO A 100 2.53 9.07 -4.91
N ASP A 101 1.72 8.40 -5.69
CA ASP A 101 2.16 7.41 -6.67
C ASP A 101 1.34 7.51 -7.96
N THR A 102 1.94 7.06 -9.05
CA THR A 102 1.34 7.00 -10.39
C THR A 102 0.90 5.59 -10.78
N GLY A 103 0.80 4.67 -9.82
CA GLY A 103 0.39 3.28 -10.03
C GLY A 103 1.54 2.28 -10.04
N ASN A 104 2.68 2.63 -9.45
CA ASN A 104 3.84 1.74 -9.31
C ASN A 104 3.73 0.80 -8.11
N PHE A 105 3.10 1.28 -7.03
CA PHE A 105 2.94 0.52 -5.80
C PHE A 105 1.84 -0.54 -5.90
N ARG A 106 2.07 -1.63 -5.19
CA ARG A 106 1.07 -2.67 -4.89
C ARG A 106 1.00 -2.88 -3.38
N ILE A 107 -0.12 -3.40 -2.91
CA ILE A 107 -0.25 -3.81 -1.52
C ILE A 107 0.77 -4.92 -1.23
N GLY A 108 1.48 -4.79 -0.10
CA GLY A 108 2.57 -5.67 0.28
C GLY A 108 3.96 -5.24 -0.23
N ASP A 109 4.06 -4.24 -1.10
CA ASP A 109 5.36 -3.72 -1.54
C ASP A 109 6.15 -3.17 -0.37
N THR A 110 7.44 -3.47 -0.37
CA THR A 110 8.39 -3.05 0.65
C THR A 110 9.28 -1.92 0.14
N ILE A 111 9.53 -0.94 1.00
CA ILE A 111 10.47 0.16 0.79
C ILE A 111 11.50 0.13 1.92
N THR A 112 12.77 0.22 1.57
CA THR A 112 13.87 0.17 2.53
C THR A 112 14.94 1.21 2.24
N ALA A 113 15.86 1.39 3.19
CA ALA A 113 17.07 2.18 2.97
C ALA A 113 18.14 1.46 2.10
N GLY A 114 17.88 0.21 1.65
CA GLY A 114 18.79 -0.54 0.77
C GLY A 114 18.73 -2.05 0.93
N GLU A 115 18.30 -2.55 2.10
CA GLU A 115 18.15 -3.97 2.38
C GLU A 115 17.01 -4.59 1.55
N GLU A 116 17.15 -5.84 1.16
CA GLU A 116 16.10 -6.61 0.50
C GLU A 116 15.29 -7.37 1.55
N LEU A 117 14.10 -6.85 1.84
CA LEU A 117 13.16 -7.43 2.80
C LEU A 117 11.79 -7.55 2.15
N HIS A 118 11.08 -8.63 2.48
CA HIS A 118 9.71 -8.86 2.07
C HIS A 118 8.84 -9.04 3.32
N PHE A 119 8.08 -8.00 3.67
CA PHE A 119 7.14 -8.13 4.77
C PHE A 119 6.04 -9.12 4.42
N LYS A 120 5.75 -10.04 5.33
CA LYS A 120 4.56 -10.89 5.23
C LYS A 120 3.36 -9.97 5.28
N GLY A 121 2.72 -9.85 4.13
CA GLY A 121 1.64 -8.88 3.90
C GLY A 121 0.48 -9.02 4.88
N LEU A 122 -0.51 -8.20 4.67
CA LEU A 122 -1.78 -8.26 5.41
C LEU A 122 -2.35 -9.68 5.34
N PRO A 123 -2.92 -10.19 6.45
CA PRO A 123 -3.56 -11.49 6.44
C PRO A 123 -4.62 -11.52 5.31
N SER A 124 -4.46 -12.46 4.40
CA SER A 124 -5.45 -12.71 3.36
C SER A 124 -6.61 -13.48 3.97
N PHE A 125 -7.73 -12.81 4.16
CA PHE A 125 -8.95 -13.49 4.55
C PHE A 125 -9.54 -14.24 3.36
N SER A 126 -10.08 -15.42 3.60
CA SER A 126 -10.85 -16.14 2.59
C SER A 126 -12.09 -15.32 2.25
N PRO A 127 -12.30 -14.93 0.99
CA PRO A 127 -13.45 -14.14 0.62
C PRO A 127 -14.71 -14.98 0.68
N GLU A 128 -15.80 -14.36 1.14
CA GLU A 128 -17.08 -15.02 1.32
C GLU A 128 -18.05 -14.75 0.16
N LEU A 129 -17.84 -13.65 -0.57
CA LEU A 129 -18.75 -13.24 -1.64
C LEU A 129 -18.11 -13.39 -3.02
N PHE A 130 -18.83 -14.08 -3.90
CA PHE A 130 -18.46 -14.28 -5.30
C PHE A 130 -19.55 -13.72 -6.20
N LYS A 131 -19.17 -12.89 -7.17
CA LYS A 131 -20.10 -12.35 -8.17
C LYS A 131 -19.53 -12.45 -9.57
N TYR A 132 -20.37 -12.75 -10.54
CA TYR A 132 -20.03 -12.64 -11.96
C TYR A 132 -19.98 -11.19 -12.36
N ILE A 133 -19.02 -10.85 -13.23
CA ILE A 133 -18.96 -9.55 -13.89
C ILE A 133 -19.37 -9.78 -15.33
N GLU A 134 -20.43 -9.10 -15.76
CA GLU A 134 -20.90 -9.10 -17.13
C GLU A 134 -20.85 -7.68 -17.69
N ASN A 135 -20.31 -7.57 -18.90
CA ASN A 135 -20.31 -6.29 -19.61
C ASN A 135 -21.64 -6.11 -20.33
N GLN A 136 -22.48 -5.20 -19.85
CA GLN A 136 -23.76 -4.87 -20.48
C GLN A 136 -23.62 -4.03 -21.74
N ASP A 137 -22.51 -3.30 -21.91
CA ASP A 137 -22.25 -2.43 -23.04
C ASP A 137 -20.93 -2.81 -23.72
N PRO A 138 -20.97 -3.47 -24.89
CA PRO A 138 -19.78 -3.89 -25.61
C PRO A 138 -18.81 -2.75 -25.93
N MET A 139 -19.30 -1.53 -26.08
CA MET A 139 -18.47 -0.35 -26.35
C MET A 139 -17.60 0.05 -25.15
N LYS A 140 -17.97 -0.36 -23.94
CA LYS A 140 -17.24 -0.03 -22.70
C LYS A 140 -16.30 -1.13 -22.21
N THR A 141 -16.02 -2.13 -23.05
CA THR A 141 -15.16 -3.28 -22.66
C THR A 141 -13.79 -2.84 -22.16
N LYS A 142 -13.16 -1.85 -22.79
CA LYS A 142 -11.87 -1.32 -22.36
C LYS A 142 -11.95 -0.58 -21.02
N GLN A 143 -13.04 0.13 -20.76
CA GLN A 143 -13.28 0.83 -19.51
C GLN A 143 -13.49 -0.17 -18.36
N LEU A 144 -14.29 -1.21 -18.60
CA LEU A 144 -14.51 -2.28 -17.63
C LEU A 144 -13.20 -3.00 -17.28
N ALA A 145 -12.39 -3.36 -18.29
CA ALA A 145 -11.10 -4.00 -18.06
C ALA A 145 -10.20 -3.14 -17.18
N LYS A 146 -10.09 -1.84 -17.51
CA LYS A 146 -9.31 -0.89 -16.73
C LYS A 146 -9.82 -0.71 -15.28
N GLY A 147 -11.14 -0.66 -15.08
CA GLY A 147 -11.73 -0.57 -13.74
C GLY A 147 -11.45 -1.82 -12.91
N ILE A 148 -11.51 -3.01 -13.52
CA ILE A 148 -11.16 -4.27 -12.86
C ILE A 148 -9.68 -4.27 -12.46
N ASP A 149 -8.77 -3.92 -13.38
CA ASP A 149 -7.33 -3.87 -13.11
C ASP A 149 -7.01 -2.91 -11.96
N GLN A 150 -7.75 -1.79 -11.89
CA GLN A 150 -7.60 -0.83 -10.82
C GLN A 150 -8.05 -1.39 -9.47
N LEU A 151 -9.23 -2.02 -9.39
CA LEU A 151 -9.72 -2.69 -8.16
C LEU A 151 -8.76 -3.79 -7.69
N MET A 152 -8.15 -4.52 -8.64
CA MET A 152 -7.12 -5.52 -8.30
C MET A 152 -5.87 -4.85 -7.73
N GLY A 153 -5.44 -3.74 -8.33
CA GLY A 153 -4.27 -2.97 -7.88
C GLY A 153 -4.44 -2.38 -6.48
N GLU A 154 -5.67 -1.98 -6.14
CA GLU A 154 -6.04 -1.50 -4.80
C GLU A 154 -6.18 -2.62 -3.76
N GLY A 155 -6.15 -3.89 -4.19
CA GLY A 155 -6.30 -5.05 -3.31
C GLY A 155 -7.70 -5.20 -2.67
N VAL A 156 -8.69 -4.50 -3.19
CA VAL A 156 -10.08 -4.52 -2.69
C VAL A 156 -10.76 -5.83 -3.05
N ALA A 157 -10.39 -6.43 -4.17
CA ALA A 157 -11.02 -7.63 -4.68
C ALA A 157 -10.02 -8.54 -5.40
N GLN A 158 -10.42 -9.77 -5.68
CA GLN A 158 -9.65 -10.71 -6.49
C GLN A 158 -10.45 -11.14 -7.71
N LEU A 159 -9.79 -11.21 -8.87
CA LEU A 159 -10.39 -11.62 -10.13
C LEU A 159 -10.04 -13.06 -10.48
N PHE A 160 -11.03 -13.84 -10.83
CA PHE A 160 -10.90 -15.16 -11.41
C PHE A 160 -11.53 -15.19 -12.79
N VAL A 161 -10.94 -15.93 -13.68
CA VAL A 161 -11.52 -16.22 -15.00
C VAL A 161 -11.81 -17.70 -15.06
N ASN A 162 -13.08 -18.04 -15.27
CA ASN A 162 -13.48 -19.42 -15.46
C ASN A 162 -12.89 -19.94 -16.78
N GLN A 163 -12.07 -20.98 -16.70
CA GLN A 163 -11.36 -21.53 -17.87
C GLN A 163 -12.28 -22.18 -18.90
N PHE A 164 -13.47 -22.64 -18.47
CA PHE A 164 -14.41 -23.34 -19.38
C PHE A 164 -15.25 -22.37 -20.21
N ASN A 165 -15.64 -21.23 -19.67
CA ASN A 165 -16.59 -20.32 -20.33
C ASN A 165 -16.09 -18.87 -20.40
N GLY A 166 -14.89 -18.57 -19.95
CA GLY A 166 -14.29 -17.23 -19.96
C GLY A 166 -14.96 -16.20 -19.06
N ARG A 167 -15.96 -16.60 -18.25
CA ARG A 167 -16.65 -15.66 -17.35
C ARG A 167 -15.72 -15.15 -16.26
N LYS A 168 -15.82 -13.86 -16.00
CA LYS A 168 -15.07 -13.20 -14.93
C LYS A 168 -15.85 -13.27 -13.62
N ILE A 169 -15.17 -13.69 -12.58
CA ILE A 169 -15.70 -13.78 -11.21
C ILE A 169 -14.86 -12.87 -10.34
N ILE A 170 -15.50 -11.95 -9.66
CA ILE A 170 -14.87 -11.12 -8.64
C ILE A 170 -15.25 -11.66 -7.26
N ARG A 171 -14.27 -11.64 -6.35
CA ARG A 171 -14.49 -11.96 -4.94
C ARG A 171 -13.95 -10.86 -4.05
N SER A 172 -14.65 -10.58 -2.97
CA SER A 172 -14.30 -9.61 -1.94
C SER A 172 -14.44 -10.23 -0.55
#